data_ce722209239c6358be6d7694cb88bb0c
#
_entry.id   ce722209239c6358be6d7694cb88bb0c
#
_cell.length_a   1.000
_cell.length_b   1.000
_cell.length_c   1.000
_cell.angle_alpha   90.00
_cell.angle_beta   90.00
_cell.angle_gamma   90.00
#
_symmetry.space_group_name_H-M   'P 1'
#
loop_
_entity.id
_entity.type
_entity.pdbx_description
1 polymer ?
#
loop_
_entity_poly.entity_id
_entity_poly.type
_entity_poly.pdbx_seq_one_letter_code
_entity_poly.pdbx_strand_id
1 'polypeptide(L)'
;MKRRQFIKSAGLIGASTLILPRTQLFGANVPSNKLNIALIGTWGRGEAHFGPISSENVVALCDINEEHLAFGAKKFPKAKTYFDWRKMYEQKDIDAVVICTADHTHAFCANWAMNRGWHVYCEKPLANCVDEARVVRANFLKNKKKIATQCGTQRHEHENFNRIRELILDGAIGKLDTCSAWGNRQIPKPGYLPPAGDPPSHLHYDLWIGPSPYHPYNPGYFTGGPGANCLQWNMYWDFGNGQIGDMGSHTLDLAWNGMDVTLPIAAEAKGETYNPEVAPVRAELHMTMPKNGNTGGPVKVSWYQGGAMPDSPDRAIDLKKIDHGAMWEGDKGTIVGDFRTRLIYPFKNAAFDYYHPRKKEDQIPPMGNFQKQWINAAKGSLKTTCDFEYSGNYIETVLVGMIAYRVGRKIQYDPAKGEVVGDTEANAFIKKKYRDGWPLNG
;
A
#
# COMPACT_ATOMS: atom_id res chain seq x y z
N MET A 1 -0.50 -17.81 -62.76
CA MET A 1 -0.24 -16.39 -62.43
C MET A 1 1.15 -16.01 -62.88
N LYS A 2 1.28 -15.00 -63.76
CA LYS A 2 2.58 -14.62 -64.36
C LYS A 2 3.39 -13.77 -63.34
N ARG A 3 4.69 -14.06 -63.27
CA ARG A 3 5.68 -13.44 -62.35
C ARG A 3 5.63 -11.89 -62.30
N ARG A 4 5.08 -11.24 -63.29
CA ARG A 4 4.93 -9.76 -63.37
C ARG A 4 3.77 -9.19 -62.52
N GLN A 5 2.81 -10.00 -62.07
CA GLN A 5 1.72 -9.52 -61.18
C GLN A 5 2.11 -9.56 -59.71
N PHE A 6 3.10 -10.40 -59.33
CA PHE A 6 3.59 -10.47 -57.95
C PHE A 6 4.44 -9.23 -57.57
N ILE A 7 5.14 -8.65 -58.56
CA ILE A 7 6.04 -7.48 -58.33
C ILE A 7 5.23 -6.16 -58.24
N LYS A 8 4.03 -6.09 -58.79
CA LYS A 8 3.18 -4.89 -58.70
C LYS A 8 2.38 -4.79 -57.41
N SER A 9 2.24 -5.88 -56.66
CA SER A 9 1.56 -5.89 -55.35
C SER A 9 2.51 -5.63 -54.16
N ALA A 10 3.83 -5.65 -54.39
CA ALA A 10 4.85 -5.42 -53.35
C ALA A 10 5.33 -3.96 -53.25
N GLY A 11 4.78 -3.06 -54.05
CA GLY A 11 5.27 -1.67 -54.20
C GLY A 11 4.46 -0.58 -53.49
N LEU A 12 3.49 -0.93 -52.62
CA LEU A 12 2.65 0.03 -51.92
C LEU A 12 2.39 -0.37 -50.44
N ILE A 13 3.44 -0.89 -49.78
CA ILE A 13 3.46 -0.82 -48.31
C ILE A 13 4.39 0.34 -47.98
N GLY A 14 3.77 1.51 -47.83
CA GLY A 14 4.42 2.67 -47.28
C GLY A 14 5.11 2.26 -45.97
N ALA A 15 6.32 2.73 -45.76
CA ALA A 15 7.06 2.62 -44.52
C ALA A 15 6.30 3.33 -43.40
N SER A 16 5.23 2.70 -42.88
CA SER A 16 4.77 2.94 -41.54
C SER A 16 5.82 2.32 -40.63
N THR A 17 6.72 3.12 -40.11
CA THR A 17 7.50 2.77 -38.91
C THR A 17 6.52 2.37 -37.84
N LEU A 18 6.22 1.07 -37.73
CA LEU A 18 5.60 0.47 -36.58
C LEU A 18 6.57 0.73 -35.42
N ILE A 19 6.34 1.82 -34.68
CA ILE A 19 6.89 2.00 -33.34
C ILE A 19 6.14 1.00 -32.46
N LEU A 20 6.54 -0.26 -32.55
CA LEU A 20 6.13 -1.27 -31.57
C LEU A 20 6.70 -0.84 -30.21
N PRO A 21 5.90 -0.83 -29.15
CA PRO A 21 6.42 -0.62 -27.80
C PRO A 21 7.57 -1.61 -27.60
N ARG A 22 8.67 -1.15 -27.03
CA ARG A 22 9.91 -1.93 -26.76
C ARG A 22 9.66 -3.31 -26.11
N THR A 23 8.49 -3.50 -25.51
CA THR A 23 8.08 -4.70 -24.78
C THR A 23 7.54 -5.85 -25.63
N GLN A 24 7.28 -5.68 -26.94
CA GLN A 24 6.64 -6.73 -27.75
C GLN A 24 7.58 -7.48 -28.74
N LEU A 25 8.85 -7.12 -28.81
CA LEU A 25 9.75 -7.68 -29.84
C LEU A 25 10.53 -8.93 -29.39
N PHE A 26 10.49 -9.33 -28.12
CA PHE A 26 11.36 -10.40 -27.63
C PHE A 26 10.64 -11.36 -26.69
N GLY A 27 10.86 -12.67 -26.87
CA GLY A 27 10.36 -13.71 -25.95
C GLY A 27 10.95 -13.61 -24.55
N ALA A 28 10.27 -14.17 -23.56
CA ALA A 28 10.54 -14.03 -22.12
C ALA A 28 11.96 -14.40 -21.64
N ASN A 29 12.77 -15.04 -22.47
CA ASN A 29 14.12 -15.53 -22.12
C ASN A 29 15.27 -14.75 -22.80
N VAL A 30 14.98 -13.65 -23.50
CA VAL A 30 16.02 -12.83 -24.15
C VAL A 30 16.56 -11.81 -23.16
N PRO A 31 17.90 -11.62 -23.01
CA PRO A 31 18.49 -10.66 -22.09
C PRO A 31 17.94 -9.24 -22.22
N SER A 32 17.51 -8.84 -23.42
CA SER A 32 16.86 -7.55 -23.72
C SER A 32 15.44 -7.38 -23.16
N ASN A 33 14.80 -8.45 -22.64
CA ASN A 33 13.48 -8.42 -22.02
C ASN A 33 13.53 -8.26 -20.48
N LYS A 34 14.72 -8.03 -19.93
CA LYS A 34 14.86 -7.73 -18.49
C LYS A 34 14.65 -6.26 -18.22
N LEU A 35 13.97 -5.97 -17.11
CA LEU A 35 13.84 -4.61 -16.58
C LEU A 35 15.16 -4.18 -15.92
N ASN A 36 15.55 -2.95 -16.12
CA ASN A 36 16.59 -2.31 -15.36
C ASN A 36 15.97 -1.72 -14.08
N ILE A 37 16.20 -2.37 -12.95
CA ILE A 37 15.55 -2.05 -11.67
C ILE A 37 16.50 -1.27 -10.76
N ALA A 38 16.00 -0.20 -10.16
CA ALA A 38 16.61 0.47 -9.03
C ALA A 38 15.92 0.03 -7.72
N LEU A 39 16.68 -0.13 -6.64
CA LEU A 39 16.17 -0.43 -5.31
C LEU A 39 16.58 0.68 -4.33
N ILE A 40 15.59 1.26 -3.63
CA ILE A 40 15.77 2.25 -2.58
C ILE A 40 15.41 1.63 -1.24
N GLY A 41 16.34 1.63 -0.29
CA GLY A 41 16.28 0.87 0.95
C GLY A 41 16.74 -0.56 0.73
N THR A 42 17.97 -0.87 1.14
CA THR A 42 18.65 -2.14 0.81
C THR A 42 18.72 -3.12 1.97
N TRP A 43 18.15 -2.76 3.12
CA TRP A 43 18.19 -3.57 4.34
C TRP A 43 16.79 -3.77 4.92
N GLY A 44 16.64 -4.73 5.82
CA GLY A 44 15.37 -4.99 6.48
C GLY A 44 14.28 -5.40 5.48
N ARG A 45 13.26 -4.56 5.25
CA ARG A 45 12.21 -4.87 4.28
C ARG A 45 12.75 -4.94 2.85
N GLY A 46 13.74 -4.14 2.51
CA GLY A 46 14.38 -4.13 1.19
C GLY A 46 15.01 -5.48 0.81
N GLU A 47 15.58 -6.20 1.78
CA GLU A 47 16.17 -7.53 1.55
C GLU A 47 15.15 -8.54 1.00
N ALA A 48 13.89 -8.44 1.41
CA ALA A 48 12.82 -9.33 0.94
C ALA A 48 12.59 -9.24 -0.57
N HIS A 49 13.04 -8.17 -1.23
CA HIS A 49 12.97 -7.98 -2.67
C HIS A 49 14.15 -8.55 -3.43
N PHE A 50 15.27 -8.88 -2.78
CA PHE A 50 16.48 -9.37 -3.47
C PHE A 50 16.22 -10.60 -4.32
N GLY A 51 15.47 -11.58 -3.80
CA GLY A 51 15.09 -12.78 -4.55
C GLY A 51 14.27 -12.47 -5.80
N PRO A 52 13.11 -11.83 -5.66
CA PRO A 52 12.24 -11.48 -6.79
C PRO A 52 12.92 -10.68 -7.90
N ILE A 53 13.69 -9.61 -7.54
CA ILE A 53 14.34 -8.75 -8.55
C ILE A 53 15.63 -9.33 -9.15
N SER A 54 16.21 -10.39 -8.57
CA SER A 54 17.41 -11.04 -9.10
C SER A 54 17.21 -11.65 -10.49
N SER A 55 15.97 -11.86 -10.94
CA SER A 55 15.66 -12.28 -12.29
C SER A 55 15.84 -11.17 -13.35
N GLU A 56 15.95 -9.93 -12.90
CA GLU A 56 16.07 -8.73 -13.72
C GLU A 56 17.49 -8.14 -13.66
N ASN A 57 17.71 -6.98 -14.27
CA ASN A 57 18.95 -6.24 -14.13
C ASN A 57 18.83 -5.25 -12.98
N VAL A 58 19.47 -5.49 -11.86
CA VAL A 58 19.57 -4.50 -10.80
C VAL A 58 20.71 -3.54 -11.13
N VAL A 59 20.34 -2.30 -11.54
CA VAL A 59 21.29 -1.32 -12.09
C VAL A 59 21.66 -0.20 -11.11
N ALA A 60 20.85 0.00 -10.05
CA ALA A 60 21.09 1.01 -9.04
C ALA A 60 20.60 0.56 -7.66
N LEU A 61 21.33 0.94 -6.63
CA LEU A 61 20.99 0.77 -5.22
C LEU A 61 21.10 2.12 -4.52
N CYS A 62 20.15 2.41 -3.65
CA CYS A 62 20.20 3.61 -2.82
C CYS A 62 19.86 3.27 -1.36
N ASP A 63 20.68 3.73 -0.42
CA ASP A 63 20.38 3.69 1.00
C ASP A 63 21.09 4.84 1.70
N ILE A 64 20.43 5.45 2.67
CA ILE A 64 20.99 6.55 3.48
C ILE A 64 21.98 6.05 4.55
N ASN A 65 22.05 4.75 4.76
CA ASN A 65 23.02 4.11 5.65
C ASN A 65 24.05 3.35 4.81
N GLU A 66 25.32 3.71 4.97
CA GLU A 66 26.44 3.16 4.18
C GLU A 66 26.62 1.65 4.40
N GLU A 67 26.37 1.15 5.61
CA GLU A 67 26.46 -0.28 5.92
C GLU A 67 25.35 -1.08 5.24
N HIS A 68 24.12 -0.54 5.23
CA HIS A 68 22.99 -1.12 4.52
C HIS A 68 23.22 -1.11 3.00
N LEU A 69 23.76 -0.01 2.48
CA LEU A 69 24.10 0.08 1.07
C LEU A 69 25.17 -0.94 0.67
N ALA A 70 26.22 -1.08 1.51
CA ALA A 70 27.26 -2.09 1.31
C ALA A 70 26.72 -3.52 1.36
N PHE A 71 25.73 -3.79 2.25
CA PHE A 71 25.03 -5.08 2.30
C PHE A 71 24.31 -5.38 0.98
N GLY A 72 23.54 -4.42 0.45
CA GLY A 72 22.89 -4.56 -0.84
C GLY A 72 23.87 -4.72 -2.01
N ALA A 73 24.98 -3.96 -2.01
CA ALA A 73 26.00 -4.03 -3.05
C ALA A 73 26.74 -5.39 -3.11
N LYS A 74 26.90 -6.08 -1.98
CA LYS A 74 27.40 -7.48 -1.99
C LYS A 74 26.50 -8.40 -2.79
N LYS A 75 25.19 -8.20 -2.75
CA LYS A 75 24.22 -9.00 -3.51
C LYS A 75 24.19 -8.61 -5.00
N PHE A 76 24.31 -7.33 -5.29
CA PHE A 76 24.22 -6.77 -6.64
C PHE A 76 25.48 -5.95 -6.99
N PRO A 77 26.63 -6.60 -7.18
CA PRO A 77 27.93 -5.93 -7.30
C PRO A 77 28.10 -5.09 -8.59
N LYS A 78 27.20 -5.22 -9.55
CA LYS A 78 27.20 -4.45 -10.81
C LYS A 78 26.35 -3.19 -10.72
N ALA A 79 25.52 -3.03 -9.67
CA ALA A 79 24.66 -1.89 -9.49
C ALA A 79 25.47 -0.66 -9.03
N LYS A 80 25.13 0.51 -9.58
CA LYS A 80 25.66 1.78 -9.06
C LYS A 80 25.03 2.07 -7.70
N THR A 81 25.80 2.69 -6.79
CA THR A 81 25.37 2.98 -5.43
C THR A 81 25.17 4.47 -5.21
N TYR A 82 24.16 4.83 -4.42
CA TYR A 82 23.75 6.20 -4.13
C TYR A 82 23.30 6.31 -2.67
N PHE A 83 23.53 7.47 -2.06
CA PHE A 83 22.93 7.80 -0.75
C PHE A 83 21.63 8.60 -0.90
N ASP A 84 21.54 9.45 -1.91
CA ASP A 84 20.38 10.27 -2.23
C ASP A 84 19.64 9.71 -3.45
N TRP A 85 18.40 9.26 -3.24
CA TRP A 85 17.58 8.71 -4.31
C TRP A 85 17.27 9.75 -5.42
N ARG A 86 17.27 11.05 -5.10
CA ARG A 86 17.07 12.12 -6.10
C ARG A 86 18.23 12.13 -7.10
N LYS A 87 19.46 11.87 -6.63
CA LYS A 87 20.65 11.71 -7.48
C LYS A 87 20.59 10.40 -8.29
N MET A 88 20.15 9.32 -7.67
CA MET A 88 19.93 8.07 -8.39
C MET A 88 18.95 8.24 -9.55
N TYR A 89 17.92 9.07 -9.39
CA TYR A 89 16.89 9.32 -10.41
C TYR A 89 17.43 10.14 -11.62
N GLU A 90 18.63 10.62 -11.58
CA GLU A 90 19.33 11.22 -12.72
C GLU A 90 19.91 10.13 -13.68
N GLN A 91 20.04 8.87 -13.22
CA GLN A 91 20.48 7.73 -14.05
C GLN A 91 19.46 7.44 -15.16
N LYS A 92 19.94 7.23 -16.41
CA LYS A 92 19.07 7.21 -17.61
C LYS A 92 18.57 5.83 -18.01
N ASP A 93 19.15 4.77 -17.50
CA ASP A 93 18.89 3.39 -17.86
C ASP A 93 18.00 2.64 -16.85
N ILE A 94 17.20 3.36 -16.06
CA ILE A 94 16.24 2.79 -15.12
C ILE A 94 14.87 2.65 -15.81
N ASP A 95 14.28 1.46 -15.75
CA ASP A 95 12.92 1.15 -16.24
C ASP A 95 11.92 1.07 -15.09
N ALA A 96 12.37 0.68 -13.90
CA ALA A 96 11.52 0.37 -12.76
C ALA A 96 12.22 0.65 -11.43
N VAL A 97 11.44 0.96 -10.39
CA VAL A 97 11.97 1.19 -9.04
C VAL A 97 11.19 0.42 -7.99
N VAL A 98 11.92 -0.14 -7.03
CA VAL A 98 11.40 -0.72 -5.79
C VAL A 98 11.75 0.21 -4.64
N ILE A 99 10.75 0.66 -3.90
CA ILE A 99 10.86 1.66 -2.83
C ILE A 99 10.57 0.98 -1.50
N CYS A 100 11.57 0.93 -0.61
CA CYS A 100 11.53 0.31 0.72
C CYS A 100 12.10 1.26 1.78
N THR A 101 11.82 2.53 1.66
CA THR A 101 12.27 3.59 2.56
C THR A 101 11.38 3.70 3.81
N ALA A 102 11.59 4.71 4.64
CA ALA A 102 10.63 5.08 5.68
C ALA A 102 9.36 5.70 5.05
N ASP A 103 8.21 5.52 5.71
CA ASP A 103 6.87 5.81 5.18
C ASP A 103 6.72 7.22 4.60
N HIS A 104 7.32 8.22 5.27
CA HIS A 104 7.22 9.64 4.89
C HIS A 104 7.88 10.01 3.56
N THR A 105 8.67 9.11 2.97
CA THR A 105 9.32 9.34 1.67
C THR A 105 8.67 8.56 0.54
N HIS A 106 7.76 7.62 0.84
CA HIS A 106 7.13 6.73 -0.15
C HIS A 106 6.45 7.49 -1.28
N ALA A 107 5.57 8.43 -0.95
CA ALA A 107 4.83 9.22 -1.94
C ALA A 107 5.75 10.03 -2.85
N PHE A 108 6.83 10.59 -2.29
CA PHE A 108 7.82 11.38 -3.05
C PHE A 108 8.57 10.50 -4.05
N CYS A 109 9.18 9.42 -3.57
CA CYS A 109 9.90 8.49 -4.43
C CYS A 109 8.99 7.93 -5.53
N ALA A 110 7.77 7.51 -5.17
CA ALA A 110 6.83 6.93 -6.12
C ALA A 110 6.37 7.96 -7.17
N ASN A 111 6.02 9.17 -6.75
CA ASN A 111 5.53 10.19 -7.65
C ASN A 111 6.61 10.66 -8.65
N TRP A 112 7.84 10.87 -8.17
CA TRP A 112 8.98 11.23 -9.02
C TRP A 112 9.34 10.13 -10.03
N ALA A 113 9.23 8.86 -9.64
CA ALA A 113 9.45 7.74 -10.54
C ALA A 113 8.38 7.68 -11.65
N MET A 114 7.10 7.85 -11.30
CA MET A 114 6.01 7.88 -12.26
C MET A 114 6.12 9.05 -13.25
N ASN A 115 6.61 10.23 -12.80
CA ASN A 115 6.89 11.38 -13.67
C ASN A 115 7.96 11.07 -14.73
N ARG A 116 8.85 10.10 -14.46
CA ARG A 116 9.86 9.61 -15.40
C ARG A 116 9.36 8.48 -16.31
N GLY A 117 8.11 8.03 -16.09
CA GLY A 117 7.52 6.92 -16.83
C GLY A 117 8.00 5.53 -16.38
N TRP A 118 8.56 5.42 -15.19
CA TRP A 118 9.04 4.16 -14.63
C TRP A 118 7.93 3.35 -13.98
N HIS A 119 8.05 2.02 -14.00
CA HIS A 119 7.22 1.12 -13.22
C HIS A 119 7.61 1.24 -11.73
N VAL A 120 6.63 1.18 -10.83
CA VAL A 120 6.87 1.43 -9.41
C VAL A 120 6.30 0.32 -8.52
N TYR A 121 7.16 -0.27 -7.72
CA TYR A 121 6.75 -1.02 -6.54
C TYR A 121 7.10 -0.16 -5.31
N CYS A 122 6.12 0.14 -4.48
CA CYS A 122 6.33 0.92 -3.26
C CYS A 122 5.83 0.13 -2.06
N GLU A 123 6.65 -0.02 -1.01
CA GLU A 123 6.18 -0.63 0.24
C GLU A 123 5.05 0.19 0.86
N LYS A 124 4.28 -0.46 1.68
CA LYS A 124 3.16 0.13 2.42
C LYS A 124 3.67 0.94 3.64
N PRO A 125 2.95 1.95 4.09
CA PRO A 125 1.80 2.62 3.47
C PRO A 125 2.23 3.47 2.27
N LEU A 126 1.35 3.61 1.27
CA LEU A 126 1.67 4.35 0.04
C LEU A 126 1.87 5.85 0.27
N ALA A 127 1.23 6.40 1.29
CA ALA A 127 1.22 7.83 1.60
C ALA A 127 1.05 8.07 3.10
N ASN A 128 1.46 9.24 3.56
CA ASN A 128 1.45 9.64 4.97
C ASN A 128 0.44 10.76 5.29
N CYS A 129 -0.20 11.35 4.27
CA CYS A 129 -1.34 12.26 4.38
C CYS A 129 -2.26 12.12 3.16
N VAL A 130 -3.47 12.68 3.24
CA VAL A 130 -4.49 12.57 2.18
C VAL A 130 -4.02 13.20 0.87
N ASP A 131 -3.38 14.36 0.91
CA ASP A 131 -2.84 15.04 -0.28
C ASP A 131 -1.83 14.15 -1.02
N GLU A 132 -0.90 13.51 -0.31
CA GLU A 132 0.06 12.57 -0.90
C GLU A 132 -0.64 11.40 -1.60
N ALA A 133 -1.62 10.77 -0.94
CA ALA A 133 -2.37 9.64 -1.51
C ALA A 133 -3.07 10.05 -2.81
N ARG A 134 -3.70 11.21 -2.81
CA ARG A 134 -4.41 11.76 -3.97
C ARG A 134 -3.48 12.12 -5.11
N VAL A 135 -2.35 12.77 -4.82
CA VAL A 135 -1.33 13.14 -5.83
C VAL A 135 -0.77 11.89 -6.50
N VAL A 136 -0.37 10.89 -5.72
CA VAL A 136 0.20 9.62 -6.25
C VAL A 136 -0.84 8.87 -7.09
N ARG A 137 -2.08 8.75 -6.59
CA ARG A 137 -3.18 8.11 -7.33
C ARG A 137 -3.50 8.86 -8.64
N ALA A 138 -3.61 10.19 -8.60
CA ALA A 138 -3.90 10.99 -9.79
C ALA A 138 -2.81 10.86 -10.85
N ASN A 139 -1.54 10.82 -10.44
CA ASN A 139 -0.43 10.60 -11.35
C ASN A 139 -0.47 9.19 -11.96
N PHE A 140 -0.72 8.16 -11.16
CA PHE A 140 -0.91 6.81 -11.69
C PHE A 140 -2.05 6.74 -12.71
N LEU A 141 -3.21 7.31 -12.42
CA LEU A 141 -4.36 7.31 -13.33
C LEU A 141 -4.05 7.94 -14.70
N LYS A 142 -3.22 8.99 -14.73
CA LYS A 142 -2.73 9.59 -15.99
C LYS A 142 -1.83 8.65 -16.77
N ASN A 143 -1.08 7.80 -16.08
CA ASN A 143 -0.03 6.96 -16.65
C ASN A 143 -0.37 5.46 -16.69
N LYS A 144 -1.54 5.02 -16.22
CA LYS A 144 -1.90 3.60 -16.07
C LYS A 144 -1.88 2.76 -17.35
N LYS A 145 -1.84 3.39 -18.52
CA LYS A 145 -1.66 2.71 -19.81
C LYS A 145 -0.18 2.53 -20.21
N LYS A 146 0.75 3.04 -19.41
CA LYS A 146 2.20 3.02 -19.72
C LYS A 146 3.03 2.36 -18.63
N ILE A 147 2.59 2.42 -17.38
CA ILE A 147 3.34 1.94 -16.22
C ILE A 147 2.51 0.97 -15.37
N ALA A 148 3.18 -0.01 -14.80
CA ALA A 148 2.65 -0.88 -13.76
C ALA A 148 3.08 -0.34 -12.38
N THR A 149 2.13 -0.27 -11.44
CA THR A 149 2.43 0.09 -10.05
C THR A 149 1.94 -1.01 -9.11
N GLN A 150 2.56 -1.19 -7.95
CA GLN A 150 2.09 -2.07 -6.88
C GLN A 150 2.50 -1.54 -5.52
N CYS A 151 1.56 -1.49 -4.59
CA CYS A 151 1.84 -1.21 -3.18
C CYS A 151 2.13 -2.51 -2.43
N GLY A 152 3.05 -2.47 -1.48
CA GLY A 152 3.61 -3.62 -0.77
C GLY A 152 2.69 -4.33 0.22
N THR A 153 1.42 -4.51 -0.11
CA THR A 153 0.44 -5.28 0.70
C THR A 153 0.48 -6.78 0.35
N GLN A 154 1.64 -7.39 0.47
CA GLN A 154 1.93 -8.75 0.02
C GLN A 154 1.05 -9.85 0.64
N ARG A 155 0.28 -9.56 1.69
CA ARG A 155 -0.68 -10.51 2.26
C ARG A 155 -1.77 -10.91 1.27
N HIS A 156 -1.99 -10.12 0.23
CA HIS A 156 -2.87 -10.46 -0.90
C HIS A 156 -2.51 -11.79 -1.60
N GLU A 157 -1.27 -12.27 -1.52
CA GLU A 157 -0.92 -13.58 -2.08
C GLU A 157 -1.59 -14.76 -1.35
N HIS A 158 -2.11 -14.54 -0.12
CA HIS A 158 -2.87 -15.56 0.56
C HIS A 158 -4.23 -15.76 -0.11
N GLU A 159 -4.52 -16.99 -0.50
CA GLU A 159 -5.76 -17.36 -1.20
C GLU A 159 -7.02 -16.94 -0.45
N ASN A 160 -6.94 -16.82 0.87
CA ASN A 160 -8.06 -16.43 1.71
C ASN A 160 -8.64 -15.06 1.38
N PHE A 161 -7.85 -14.12 0.84
CA PHE A 161 -8.35 -12.84 0.31
C PHE A 161 -9.43 -13.06 -0.76
N ASN A 162 -9.15 -13.93 -1.73
CA ASN A 162 -10.08 -14.26 -2.79
C ASN A 162 -11.30 -15.00 -2.26
N ARG A 163 -11.10 -15.97 -1.35
CA ARG A 163 -12.21 -16.77 -0.78
C ARG A 163 -13.18 -15.91 0.03
N ILE A 164 -12.67 -14.97 0.84
CA ILE A 164 -13.54 -14.04 1.59
C ILE A 164 -14.27 -13.11 0.62
N ARG A 165 -13.58 -12.57 -0.39
CA ARG A 165 -14.20 -11.73 -1.42
C ARG A 165 -15.33 -12.43 -2.13
N GLU A 166 -15.16 -13.69 -2.55
CA GLU A 166 -16.19 -14.50 -3.19
C GLU A 166 -17.41 -14.67 -2.27
N LEU A 167 -17.20 -15.05 -1.01
CA LEU A 167 -18.29 -15.23 -0.05
C LEU A 167 -19.15 -13.96 0.08
N ILE A 168 -18.51 -12.79 0.16
CA ILE A 168 -19.22 -11.50 0.31
C ILE A 168 -19.97 -11.15 -0.99
N LEU A 169 -19.31 -11.21 -2.14
CA LEU A 169 -19.90 -10.84 -3.42
C LEU A 169 -21.02 -11.78 -3.85
N ASP A 170 -20.91 -13.05 -3.50
CA ASP A 170 -21.91 -14.07 -3.82
C ASP A 170 -23.08 -14.11 -2.79
N GLY A 171 -23.03 -13.24 -1.77
CA GLY A 171 -24.10 -13.05 -0.81
C GLY A 171 -24.20 -14.10 0.29
N ALA A 172 -23.09 -14.78 0.64
CA ALA A 172 -23.05 -15.78 1.70
C ALA A 172 -23.50 -15.25 3.08
N ILE A 173 -23.40 -13.95 3.31
CA ILE A 173 -23.90 -13.27 4.51
C ILE A 173 -24.99 -12.24 4.20
N GLY A 174 -25.55 -12.29 2.98
CA GLY A 174 -26.56 -11.33 2.52
C GLY A 174 -25.97 -9.96 2.18
N LYS A 175 -26.70 -8.89 2.47
CA LYS A 175 -26.25 -7.51 2.26
C LYS A 175 -25.38 -7.06 3.43
N LEU A 176 -24.22 -6.54 3.11
CA LEU A 176 -23.24 -6.09 4.10
C LEU A 176 -23.70 -4.80 4.81
N ASP A 177 -23.58 -4.78 6.15
CA ASP A 177 -23.91 -3.64 7.01
C ASP A 177 -22.65 -3.05 7.66
N THR A 178 -21.78 -3.90 8.22
CA THR A 178 -20.57 -3.44 8.89
C THR A 178 -19.36 -4.31 8.54
N CYS A 179 -18.17 -3.71 8.67
CA CYS A 179 -16.92 -4.43 8.64
C CYS A 179 -15.99 -3.91 9.72
N SER A 180 -15.45 -4.80 10.53
CA SER A 180 -14.50 -4.50 11.59
C SER A 180 -13.18 -5.21 11.33
N ALA A 181 -12.06 -4.48 11.34
CA ALA A 181 -10.72 -5.04 11.26
C ALA A 181 -9.92 -4.65 12.51
N TRP A 182 -9.02 -5.50 12.97
CA TRP A 182 -8.22 -5.22 14.15
C TRP A 182 -6.79 -5.72 14.03
N GLY A 183 -5.88 -4.99 14.71
CA GLY A 183 -4.53 -5.43 14.95
C GLY A 183 -4.27 -5.45 16.45
N ASN A 184 -4.18 -6.64 17.04
CA ASN A 184 -3.98 -6.81 18.48
C ASN A 184 -2.51 -6.66 18.90
N ARG A 185 -1.72 -5.97 18.09
CA ARG A 185 -0.31 -5.73 18.35
C ARG A 185 -0.15 -4.66 19.42
N GLN A 186 0.41 -5.04 20.56
CA GLN A 186 0.77 -4.11 21.61
C GLN A 186 2.13 -3.49 21.28
N ILE A 187 2.14 -2.21 20.93
CA ILE A 187 3.38 -1.45 20.75
C ILE A 187 3.54 -0.55 21.96
N PRO A 188 4.68 -0.60 22.67
CA PRO A 188 4.95 0.34 23.75
C PRO A 188 4.79 1.77 23.26
N LYS A 189 4.16 2.65 24.06
CA LYS A 189 4.09 4.06 23.73
C LYS A 189 5.49 4.58 23.46
N PRO A 190 5.73 5.25 22.33
CA PRO A 190 6.96 5.97 22.12
C PRO A 190 6.93 7.22 23.02
N GLY A 191 6.90 7.03 24.31
CA GLY A 191 6.80 8.11 25.28
C GLY A 191 8.15 8.60 25.73
N TYR A 192 9.17 7.85 25.40
CA TYR A 192 10.49 8.11 25.90
C TYR A 192 11.55 7.75 24.87
N LEU A 193 11.99 8.75 24.16
CA LEU A 193 13.22 8.65 23.39
C LEU A 193 14.41 8.75 24.36
N PRO A 194 15.49 7.97 24.15
CA PRO A 194 16.74 8.22 24.83
C PRO A 194 17.23 9.65 24.55
N PRO A 195 18.23 10.18 25.30
CA PRO A 195 18.78 11.49 25.00
C PRO A 195 19.18 11.62 23.53
N ALA A 196 18.89 12.78 22.93
CA ALA A 196 19.37 13.11 21.60
C ALA A 196 20.89 13.06 21.54
N GLY A 197 21.44 12.74 20.38
CA GLY A 197 22.86 12.66 20.14
C GLY A 197 23.21 13.04 18.71
N ASP A 198 24.45 12.81 18.32
CA ASP A 198 24.89 12.97 16.94
C ASP A 198 24.61 11.69 16.15
N PRO A 199 24.20 11.79 14.88
CA PRO A 199 24.02 10.61 14.04
C PRO A 199 25.38 9.91 13.82
N PRO A 200 25.39 8.56 13.75
CA PRO A 200 26.60 7.83 13.35
C PRO A 200 27.12 8.32 11.99
N SER A 201 28.44 8.33 11.81
CA SER A 201 29.07 8.85 10.59
C SER A 201 28.64 8.16 9.30
N HIS A 202 28.20 6.90 9.39
CA HIS A 202 27.69 6.10 8.27
C HIS A 202 26.21 6.36 7.93
N LEU A 203 25.51 7.22 8.69
CA LEU A 203 24.11 7.53 8.52
C LEU A 203 23.93 8.95 7.97
N HIS A 204 23.47 9.09 6.75
CA HIS A 204 23.12 10.38 6.13
C HIS A 204 21.77 10.86 6.67
N TYR A 205 21.75 11.31 7.94
CA TYR A 205 20.54 11.58 8.70
C TYR A 205 19.64 12.66 8.07
N ASP A 206 20.23 13.70 7.48
CA ASP A 206 19.45 14.73 6.78
C ASP A 206 18.64 14.16 5.59
N LEU A 207 19.21 13.18 4.89
CA LEU A 207 18.52 12.47 3.81
C LEU A 207 17.42 11.54 4.36
N TRP A 208 17.61 10.98 5.58
CA TRP A 208 16.57 10.20 6.24
C TRP A 208 15.38 11.07 6.65
N ILE A 209 15.61 12.25 7.24
CA ILE A 209 14.56 13.25 7.52
C ILE A 209 13.81 13.58 6.24
N GLY A 210 14.52 13.71 5.12
CA GLY A 210 13.90 13.91 3.80
C GLY A 210 12.94 15.09 3.76
N PRO A 211 11.67 14.88 3.33
CA PRO A 211 10.67 15.94 3.22
C PRO A 211 10.11 16.40 4.57
N SER A 212 10.27 15.63 5.65
CA SER A 212 9.68 15.95 6.95
C SER A 212 10.31 17.18 7.59
N PRO A 213 9.61 17.88 8.49
CA PRO A 213 10.24 18.89 9.34
C PRO A 213 11.48 18.33 10.03
N TYR A 214 12.46 19.18 10.30
CA TYR A 214 13.69 18.73 10.93
C TYR A 214 13.44 18.31 12.39
N HIS A 215 13.90 17.13 12.73
CA HIS A 215 14.00 16.61 14.09
C HIS A 215 15.47 16.37 14.42
N PRO A 216 15.98 16.74 15.61
CA PRO A 216 17.28 16.31 16.07
C PRO A 216 17.43 14.79 16.01
N TYR A 217 18.63 14.30 15.72
CA TYR A 217 18.87 12.86 15.70
C TYR A 217 18.56 12.25 17.07
N ASN A 218 17.86 11.11 17.03
CA ASN A 218 17.63 10.30 18.21
C ASN A 218 17.81 8.81 17.86
N PRO A 219 18.69 8.09 18.57
CA PRO A 219 18.92 6.67 18.30
C PRO A 219 17.65 5.83 18.49
N GLY A 220 16.68 6.30 19.28
CA GLY A 220 15.40 5.63 19.51
C GLY A 220 14.56 5.47 18.25
N TYR A 221 14.72 6.31 17.23
CA TYR A 221 14.05 6.14 15.95
C TYR A 221 14.48 4.87 15.21
N PHE A 222 15.69 4.38 15.46
CA PHE A 222 16.33 3.29 14.73
C PHE A 222 16.44 1.99 15.51
N THR A 223 15.87 1.92 16.71
CA THR A 223 15.94 0.71 17.53
C THR A 223 15.10 -0.42 16.93
N GLY A 224 15.58 -1.65 17.08
CA GLY A 224 14.95 -2.85 16.56
C GLY A 224 15.70 -3.47 15.39
N GLY A 225 15.55 -4.78 15.23
CA GLY A 225 16.14 -5.54 14.13
C GLY A 225 15.37 -5.38 12.82
N PRO A 226 15.78 -6.08 11.74
CA PRO A 226 15.11 -6.06 10.45
C PRO A 226 13.61 -6.33 10.57
N GLY A 227 12.78 -5.47 9.97
CA GLY A 227 11.33 -5.57 10.00
C GLY A 227 10.65 -5.10 11.29
N ALA A 228 11.39 -4.87 12.37
CA ALA A 228 10.87 -4.32 13.62
C ALA A 228 11.29 -2.86 13.87
N ASN A 229 12.35 -2.40 13.23
CA ASN A 229 12.89 -1.04 13.37
C ASN A 229 11.89 0.04 12.95
N CYS A 230 10.99 -0.24 11.99
CA CYS A 230 9.96 0.71 11.58
C CYS A 230 8.97 1.05 12.69
N LEU A 231 8.79 0.17 13.69
CA LEU A 231 7.80 0.34 14.74
C LEU A 231 8.12 1.45 15.74
N GLN A 232 9.30 2.03 15.65
CA GLN A 232 9.70 3.15 16.48
C GLN A 232 9.40 4.48 15.76
N TRP A 233 10.05 4.73 14.63
CA TRP A 233 9.87 5.99 13.91
C TRP A 233 8.46 6.16 13.32
N ASN A 234 7.78 5.08 12.93
CA ASN A 234 6.43 5.20 12.35
C ASN A 234 5.37 5.69 13.32
N MET A 235 5.65 5.66 14.64
CA MET A 235 4.75 6.22 15.64
C MET A 235 4.76 7.76 15.67
N TYR A 236 5.76 8.41 15.05
CA TYR A 236 5.82 9.87 14.97
C TYR A 236 5.10 10.35 13.72
N TRP A 237 4.17 11.32 13.88
CA TRP A 237 3.32 11.81 12.78
C TRP A 237 4.11 12.29 11.57
N ASP A 238 5.30 12.82 11.77
CA ASP A 238 6.13 13.28 10.66
C ASP A 238 6.73 12.13 9.84
N PHE A 239 6.87 10.95 10.43
CA PHE A 239 7.53 9.81 9.79
C PHE A 239 6.56 8.65 9.47
N GLY A 240 5.38 8.58 10.11
CA GLY A 240 4.43 7.50 9.90
C GLY A 240 3.04 7.81 10.45
N ASN A 241 2.18 6.80 10.48
CA ASN A 241 0.82 6.86 11.03
C ASN A 241 0.59 5.81 12.13
N GLY A 242 1.67 5.36 12.77
CA GLY A 242 1.59 4.34 13.81
C GLY A 242 1.09 2.99 13.31
N GLN A 243 0.41 2.28 14.19
CA GLN A 243 -0.01 0.90 13.94
C GLN A 243 -0.99 0.75 12.77
N ILE A 244 -1.85 1.74 12.53
CA ILE A 244 -2.76 1.71 11.38
C ILE A 244 -1.98 1.84 10.05
N GLY A 245 -0.93 2.63 10.01
CA GLY A 245 -0.03 2.71 8.84
C GLY A 245 0.72 1.40 8.61
N ASP A 246 1.14 0.72 9.68
CA ASP A 246 1.84 -0.57 9.61
C ASP A 246 0.88 -1.74 9.37
N MET A 247 0.30 -2.29 10.43
CA MET A 247 -0.54 -3.50 10.31
C MET A 247 -1.94 -3.22 9.80
N GLY A 248 -2.46 -2.01 10.00
CA GLY A 248 -3.69 -1.59 9.38
C GLY A 248 -3.62 -1.71 7.86
N SER A 249 -2.48 -1.36 7.26
CA SER A 249 -2.22 -1.54 5.82
C SER A 249 -2.35 -2.98 5.32
N HIS A 250 -2.33 -3.97 6.18
CA HIS A 250 -2.55 -5.37 5.80
C HIS A 250 -3.94 -5.87 6.18
N THR A 251 -4.38 -5.57 7.40
CA THR A 251 -5.60 -6.19 7.94
C THR A 251 -6.85 -5.47 7.48
N LEU A 252 -6.82 -4.13 7.44
CA LEU A 252 -7.92 -3.37 6.86
C LEU A 252 -7.98 -3.54 5.34
N ASP A 253 -6.85 -3.81 4.68
CA ASP A 253 -6.78 -4.19 3.27
C ASP A 253 -7.53 -5.51 2.98
N LEU A 254 -7.39 -6.52 3.87
CA LEU A 254 -8.20 -7.74 3.80
C LEU A 254 -9.70 -7.41 3.85
N ALA A 255 -10.09 -6.53 4.77
CA ALA A 255 -11.46 -6.06 4.89
C ALA A 255 -11.94 -5.32 3.63
N TRP A 256 -11.13 -4.37 3.16
CA TRP A 256 -11.39 -3.56 1.97
C TRP A 256 -11.57 -4.38 0.70
N ASN A 257 -10.66 -5.33 0.46
CA ASN A 257 -10.70 -6.19 -0.73
C ASN A 257 -12.02 -6.97 -0.88
N GLY A 258 -12.66 -7.32 0.25
CA GLY A 258 -13.92 -8.05 0.25
C GLY A 258 -15.14 -7.23 -0.16
N MET A 259 -15.11 -5.89 -0.10
CA MET A 259 -16.33 -5.08 -0.04
C MET A 259 -16.70 -4.31 -1.31
N ASP A 260 -15.77 -4.09 -2.24
CA ASP A 260 -15.96 -3.18 -3.40
C ASP A 260 -16.43 -1.77 -3.02
N VAL A 261 -15.98 -1.26 -1.88
CA VAL A 261 -16.33 0.08 -1.40
C VAL A 261 -15.48 1.16 -2.07
N THR A 262 -15.99 2.40 -2.01
CA THR A 262 -15.29 3.60 -2.46
C THR A 262 -14.78 4.40 -1.27
N LEU A 263 -14.34 5.64 -1.48
CA LEU A 263 -13.88 6.53 -0.41
C LEU A 263 -15.00 6.86 0.60
N PRO A 264 -14.65 7.10 1.87
CA PRO A 264 -15.62 7.40 2.91
C PRO A 264 -16.28 8.77 2.70
N ILE A 265 -17.49 8.93 3.24
CA ILE A 265 -18.24 10.19 3.28
C ILE A 265 -18.25 10.81 4.68
N ALA A 266 -17.85 10.05 5.69
CA ALA A 266 -17.71 10.51 7.07
C ALA A 266 -16.73 9.63 7.83
N ALA A 267 -16.15 10.17 8.89
CA ALA A 267 -15.36 9.40 9.85
C ALA A 267 -15.54 9.91 11.27
N GLU A 268 -15.38 9.01 12.23
CA GLU A 268 -15.30 9.32 13.66
C GLU A 268 -14.28 8.40 14.33
N ALA A 269 -13.73 8.80 15.46
CA ALA A 269 -12.73 8.02 16.15
C ALA A 269 -12.83 8.17 17.66
N LYS A 270 -12.35 7.14 18.37
CA LYS A 270 -12.14 7.12 19.81
C LYS A 270 -10.74 6.62 20.11
N GLY A 271 -10.15 7.04 21.20
CA GLY A 271 -8.82 6.57 21.57
C GLY A 271 -8.20 7.34 22.70
N GLU A 272 -6.91 7.29 22.80
CA GLU A 272 -6.12 8.10 23.71
C GLU A 272 -6.28 9.59 23.39
N THR A 273 -6.02 10.44 24.35
CA THR A 273 -5.95 11.89 24.09
C THR A 273 -4.94 12.17 22.98
N TYR A 274 -5.33 13.01 22.02
CA TYR A 274 -4.46 13.38 20.93
C TYR A 274 -3.13 13.96 21.41
N ASN A 275 -2.05 13.43 20.89
CA ASN A 275 -0.69 13.94 21.08
C ASN A 275 -0.21 14.51 19.73
N PRO A 276 0.32 15.75 19.67
CA PRO A 276 0.74 16.38 18.42
C PRO A 276 2.00 15.75 17.80
N GLU A 277 2.79 14.97 18.56
CA GLU A 277 4.02 14.33 18.06
C GLU A 277 3.83 12.86 17.66
N VAL A 278 3.02 12.12 18.43
CA VAL A 278 2.97 10.66 18.29
C VAL A 278 1.55 10.14 18.05
N ALA A 279 1.46 9.10 17.25
CA ALA A 279 0.25 8.35 16.99
C ALA A 279 -0.20 7.56 18.24
N PRO A 280 -1.52 7.31 18.41
CA PRO A 280 -2.02 6.57 19.56
C PRO A 280 -1.59 5.10 19.49
N VAL A 281 -1.34 4.51 20.64
CA VAL A 281 -1.24 3.06 20.78
C VAL A 281 -2.63 2.44 20.70
N ARG A 282 -3.59 2.97 21.47
CA ARG A 282 -4.98 2.52 21.48
C ARG A 282 -5.89 3.50 20.73
N ALA A 283 -6.58 3.00 19.72
CA ALA A 283 -7.58 3.76 18.97
C ALA A 283 -8.62 2.85 18.32
N GLU A 284 -9.79 3.44 18.07
CA GLU A 284 -10.90 2.91 17.28
C GLU A 284 -11.25 3.96 16.23
N LEU A 285 -11.18 3.59 14.95
CA LEU A 285 -11.53 4.47 13.84
C LEU A 285 -12.75 3.89 13.12
N HIS A 286 -13.70 4.71 12.78
CA HIS A 286 -14.93 4.32 12.11
C HIS A 286 -15.15 5.19 10.90
N MET A 287 -15.05 4.61 9.70
CA MET A 287 -15.29 5.28 8.43
C MET A 287 -16.64 4.84 7.86
N THR A 288 -17.45 5.78 7.41
CA THR A 288 -18.73 5.49 6.75
C THR A 288 -18.54 5.55 5.26
N MET A 289 -18.74 4.41 4.59
CA MET A 289 -18.68 4.28 3.14
C MET A 289 -20.09 4.49 2.54
N PRO A 290 -20.20 5.07 1.34
CA PRO A 290 -21.48 5.15 0.65
C PRO A 290 -22.02 3.77 0.30
N LYS A 291 -23.34 3.65 0.14
CA LYS A 291 -24.02 2.44 -0.31
C LYS A 291 -23.50 2.00 -1.69
N ASN A 292 -23.35 0.70 -1.89
CA ASN A 292 -23.11 0.08 -3.20
C ASN A 292 -24.04 -1.12 -3.46
N GLY A 293 -23.80 -1.89 -4.54
CA GLY A 293 -24.62 -3.05 -4.90
C GLY A 293 -24.63 -4.20 -3.89
N ASN A 294 -23.58 -4.31 -3.07
CA ASN A 294 -23.38 -5.41 -2.11
C ASN A 294 -23.83 -5.04 -0.69
N THR A 295 -24.31 -3.82 -0.46
CA THR A 295 -24.60 -3.28 0.87
C THR A 295 -26.07 -2.95 1.04
N GLY A 296 -26.59 -3.09 2.27
CA GLY A 296 -27.97 -2.73 2.63
C GLY A 296 -28.19 -1.21 2.66
N GLY A 297 -27.19 -0.50 3.12
CA GLY A 297 -27.13 0.96 3.28
C GLY A 297 -25.69 1.45 3.16
N PRO A 298 -25.36 2.64 3.70
CA PRO A 298 -23.97 3.02 3.95
C PRO A 298 -23.31 2.02 4.89
N VAL A 299 -22.06 1.62 4.60
CA VAL A 299 -21.32 0.61 5.38
C VAL A 299 -20.38 1.30 6.36
N LYS A 300 -20.39 0.84 7.60
CA LYS A 300 -19.42 1.24 8.60
C LYS A 300 -18.20 0.32 8.55
N VAL A 301 -17.05 0.87 8.20
CA VAL A 301 -15.77 0.19 8.21
C VAL A 301 -14.97 0.67 9.41
N SER A 302 -14.57 -0.25 10.28
CA SER A 302 -13.92 0.07 11.55
C SER A 302 -12.54 -0.55 11.65
N TRP A 303 -11.62 0.19 12.28
CA TRP A 303 -10.32 -0.29 12.70
C TRP A 303 -10.15 -0.21 14.20
N TYR A 304 -9.59 -1.27 14.79
CA TYR A 304 -9.32 -1.36 16.23
C TYR A 304 -7.85 -1.69 16.46
N GLN A 305 -7.21 -1.00 17.40
CA GLN A 305 -5.80 -1.24 17.75
C GLN A 305 -5.50 -1.03 19.23
N GLY A 306 -4.33 -1.54 19.68
CA GLY A 306 -3.85 -1.33 21.04
C GLY A 306 -4.74 -1.96 22.11
N GLY A 307 -5.30 -3.14 21.84
CA GLY A 307 -6.19 -3.87 22.72
C GLY A 307 -7.66 -3.44 22.63
N ALA A 308 -8.02 -2.44 21.79
CA ALA A 308 -9.39 -2.23 21.38
C ALA A 308 -9.83 -3.37 20.44
N MET A 309 -11.07 -3.82 20.61
CA MET A 309 -11.63 -4.92 19.82
C MET A 309 -13.09 -4.65 19.50
N PRO A 310 -13.61 -5.13 18.35
CA PRO A 310 -15.04 -5.16 18.14
C PRO A 310 -15.71 -6.17 19.07
N ASP A 311 -17.02 -6.05 19.23
CA ASP A 311 -17.82 -7.05 19.94
C ASP A 311 -17.80 -8.39 19.18
N SER A 312 -17.74 -9.50 19.91
CA SER A 312 -17.80 -10.82 19.29
C SER A 312 -19.22 -11.13 18.79
N PRO A 313 -19.37 -11.69 17.58
CA PRO A 313 -20.69 -12.04 17.02
C PRO A 313 -21.34 -13.20 17.77
N ASP A 314 -20.57 -14.02 18.46
CA ASP A 314 -21.03 -15.14 19.29
C ASP A 314 -20.08 -15.32 20.47
N ARG A 315 -20.64 -15.75 21.62
CA ARG A 315 -19.83 -16.06 22.84
C ARG A 315 -18.81 -17.19 22.65
N ALA A 316 -19.03 -18.07 21.67
CA ALA A 316 -18.09 -19.14 21.32
C ALA A 316 -16.85 -18.64 20.58
N ILE A 317 -16.88 -17.39 20.05
CA ILE A 317 -15.76 -16.83 19.30
C ILE A 317 -15.04 -15.82 20.19
N ASP A 318 -13.82 -16.11 20.54
CA ASP A 318 -12.94 -15.16 21.19
C ASP A 318 -12.08 -14.44 20.16
N LEU A 319 -12.51 -13.29 19.70
CA LEU A 319 -11.78 -12.48 18.70
C LEU A 319 -10.38 -12.08 19.17
N LYS A 320 -10.12 -12.02 20.49
CA LYS A 320 -8.80 -11.70 21.04
C LYS A 320 -7.74 -12.78 20.76
N LYS A 321 -8.16 -14.00 20.40
CA LYS A 321 -7.26 -15.06 19.97
C LYS A 321 -6.78 -14.91 18.53
N ILE A 322 -7.32 -13.94 17.79
CA ILE A 322 -6.94 -13.62 16.43
C ILE A 322 -6.15 -12.32 16.46
N ASP A 323 -4.83 -12.37 16.35
CA ASP A 323 -3.95 -11.21 16.47
C ASP A 323 -4.26 -10.11 15.44
N HIS A 324 -4.58 -10.52 14.20
CA HIS A 324 -4.87 -9.64 13.07
C HIS A 324 -6.02 -10.25 12.28
N GLY A 325 -7.19 -9.72 12.45
CA GLY A 325 -8.39 -10.28 11.84
C GLY A 325 -9.37 -9.23 11.33
N ALA A 326 -10.37 -9.70 10.61
CA ALA A 326 -11.49 -8.91 10.17
C ALA A 326 -12.79 -9.69 10.33
N MET A 327 -13.88 -8.95 10.53
CA MET A 327 -15.25 -9.44 10.67
C MET A 327 -16.15 -8.63 9.75
N TRP A 328 -16.96 -9.33 8.97
CA TRP A 328 -17.98 -8.75 8.07
C TRP A 328 -19.33 -9.21 8.54
N GLU A 329 -20.22 -8.28 8.76
CA GLU A 329 -21.60 -8.54 9.23
C GLU A 329 -22.58 -8.10 8.16
N GLY A 330 -23.44 -9.02 7.76
CA GLY A 330 -24.51 -8.77 6.81
C GLY A 330 -25.85 -9.16 7.39
N ASP A 331 -26.93 -9.00 6.62
CA ASP A 331 -28.31 -9.25 7.08
C ASP A 331 -28.65 -10.76 7.22
N LYS A 332 -27.77 -11.67 6.76
CA LYS A 332 -27.96 -13.13 6.86
C LYS A 332 -26.90 -13.86 7.68
N GLY A 333 -25.82 -13.19 8.04
CA GLY A 333 -24.74 -13.82 8.80
C GLY A 333 -23.50 -12.96 8.96
N THR A 334 -22.48 -13.58 9.53
CA THR A 334 -21.19 -12.95 9.80
C THR A 334 -20.05 -13.83 9.29
N ILE A 335 -19.04 -13.22 8.70
CA ILE A 335 -17.75 -13.86 8.43
C ILE A 335 -16.73 -13.31 9.41
N VAL A 336 -15.97 -14.19 10.05
CA VAL A 336 -14.76 -13.85 10.83
C VAL A 336 -13.58 -14.49 10.16
N GLY A 337 -12.52 -13.72 9.89
CA GLY A 337 -11.33 -14.27 9.21
C GLY A 337 -10.05 -13.53 9.52
N ASP A 338 -8.95 -14.18 9.18
CA ASP A 338 -7.62 -13.61 9.15
C ASP A 338 -7.01 -13.80 7.74
N PHE A 339 -5.70 -13.64 7.59
CA PHE A 339 -5.04 -13.83 6.29
C PHE A 339 -5.13 -15.27 5.74
N ARG A 340 -5.41 -16.28 6.57
CA ARG A 340 -5.34 -17.71 6.23
C ARG A 340 -6.63 -18.47 6.50
N THR A 341 -7.37 -18.05 7.51
CA THR A 341 -8.54 -18.77 8.02
C THR A 341 -9.79 -17.91 7.88
N ARG A 342 -10.95 -18.55 7.79
CA ARG A 342 -12.26 -17.91 7.79
C ARG A 342 -13.30 -18.84 8.39
N LEU A 343 -14.30 -18.23 8.99
CA LEU A 343 -15.44 -18.88 9.60
C LEU A 343 -16.71 -18.11 9.26
N ILE A 344 -17.77 -18.80 8.90
CA ILE A 344 -19.05 -18.21 8.55
C ILE A 344 -20.07 -18.59 9.62
N TYR A 345 -20.75 -17.61 10.13
CA TYR A 345 -21.85 -17.76 11.09
C TYR A 345 -23.15 -17.28 10.47
N PRO A 346 -24.15 -18.16 10.25
CA PRO A 346 -25.49 -17.73 9.89
C PRO A 346 -26.19 -17.10 11.10
N PHE A 347 -27.07 -16.13 10.88
CA PHE A 347 -27.92 -15.64 11.95
C PHE A 347 -28.96 -16.68 12.36
N LYS A 348 -29.11 -16.94 13.68
CA LYS A 348 -30.22 -17.64 14.33
C LYS A 348 -30.83 -18.77 13.51
N ASN A 349 -30.19 -19.93 13.47
CA ASN A 349 -30.71 -21.16 12.84
C ASN A 349 -31.04 -21.05 11.34
N ALA A 350 -30.56 -20.05 10.63
CA ALA A 350 -30.65 -20.00 9.18
C ALA A 350 -29.76 -21.10 8.60
N ALA A 351 -30.34 -22.01 7.84
CA ALA A 351 -29.59 -22.96 7.06
C ALA A 351 -28.89 -22.23 5.93
N PHE A 352 -27.67 -22.68 5.54
CA PHE A 352 -26.95 -22.16 4.37
C PHE A 352 -27.48 -22.70 3.05
N ASP A 353 -28.73 -23.16 3.01
CA ASP A 353 -29.39 -23.67 1.82
C ASP A 353 -29.58 -22.62 0.69
N TYR A 354 -29.50 -21.35 1.05
CA TYR A 354 -29.57 -20.23 0.09
C TYR A 354 -28.20 -19.88 -0.56
N TYR A 355 -27.11 -20.46 -0.09
CA TYR A 355 -25.77 -20.16 -0.60
C TYR A 355 -25.03 -21.44 -1.00
N HIS A 356 -24.55 -21.45 -2.23
CA HIS A 356 -23.70 -22.52 -2.74
C HIS A 356 -22.31 -21.95 -3.08
N PRO A 357 -21.24 -22.46 -2.45
CA PRO A 357 -19.87 -22.06 -2.78
C PRO A 357 -19.56 -22.24 -4.26
N ARG A 358 -18.77 -21.35 -4.84
CA ARG A 358 -18.30 -21.46 -6.22
C ARG A 358 -17.60 -22.79 -6.44
N LYS A 359 -17.84 -23.41 -7.61
CA LYS A 359 -17.01 -24.53 -8.07
C LYS A 359 -15.58 -24.06 -8.27
N LYS A 360 -14.63 -24.99 -8.21
CA LYS A 360 -13.20 -24.67 -8.30
C LYS A 360 -12.84 -23.89 -9.57
N GLU A 361 -13.44 -24.22 -10.69
CA GLU A 361 -13.26 -23.57 -11.98
C GLU A 361 -13.79 -22.12 -12.03
N ASP A 362 -14.75 -21.78 -11.16
CA ASP A 362 -15.38 -20.45 -11.09
C ASP A 362 -14.77 -19.56 -10.00
N GLN A 363 -13.81 -20.08 -9.24
CA GLN A 363 -13.13 -19.35 -8.18
C GLN A 363 -12.17 -18.33 -8.77
N ILE A 364 -11.98 -17.20 -8.06
CA ILE A 364 -10.95 -16.23 -8.40
C ILE A 364 -9.58 -16.95 -8.33
N PRO A 365 -8.80 -16.96 -9.41
CA PRO A 365 -7.55 -17.69 -9.43
C PRO A 365 -6.53 -17.09 -8.44
N PRO A 366 -5.63 -17.91 -7.87
CA PRO A 366 -4.57 -17.42 -7.01
C PRO A 366 -3.63 -16.51 -7.81
N MET A 367 -3.16 -15.43 -7.20
CA MET A 367 -2.29 -14.46 -7.86
C MET A 367 -0.83 -14.94 -8.05
N GLY A 368 -0.43 -15.98 -7.33
CA GLY A 368 0.95 -16.43 -7.26
C GLY A 368 1.84 -15.54 -6.39
N ASN A 369 3.12 -15.38 -6.74
CA ASN A 369 4.04 -14.55 -5.98
C ASN A 369 3.77 -13.06 -6.21
N PHE A 370 3.59 -12.32 -5.13
CA PHE A 370 3.17 -10.92 -5.12
C PHE A 370 4.15 -9.99 -5.88
N GLN A 371 5.44 -10.09 -5.62
CA GLN A 371 6.44 -9.25 -6.28
C GLN A 371 6.61 -9.60 -7.76
N LYS A 372 6.54 -10.90 -8.09
CA LYS A 372 6.59 -11.35 -9.49
C LYS A 372 5.37 -10.91 -10.29
N GLN A 373 4.20 -10.76 -9.67
CA GLN A 373 3.03 -10.20 -10.35
C GLN A 373 3.35 -8.81 -10.91
N TRP A 374 3.99 -7.93 -10.12
CA TRP A 374 4.38 -6.60 -10.58
C TRP A 374 5.42 -6.65 -11.71
N ILE A 375 6.47 -7.47 -11.59
CA ILE A 375 7.49 -7.63 -12.64
C ILE A 375 6.85 -8.09 -13.94
N ASN A 376 5.96 -9.08 -13.89
CA ASN A 376 5.24 -9.58 -15.06
C ASN A 376 4.28 -8.53 -15.64
N ALA A 377 3.60 -7.78 -14.79
CA ALA A 377 2.74 -6.68 -15.21
C ALA A 377 3.54 -5.59 -15.92
N ALA A 378 4.71 -5.20 -15.38
CA ALA A 378 5.60 -4.23 -16.01
C ALA A 378 6.08 -4.64 -17.40
N LYS A 379 6.18 -5.95 -17.67
CA LYS A 379 6.57 -6.51 -18.98
C LYS A 379 5.41 -6.75 -19.92
N GLY A 380 4.16 -6.62 -19.50
CA GLY A 380 3.03 -7.01 -20.32
C GLY A 380 1.72 -6.28 -20.04
N SER A 381 0.92 -6.78 -19.10
CA SER A 381 -0.47 -6.35 -18.90
C SER A 381 -0.63 -4.96 -18.25
N LEU A 382 0.40 -4.47 -17.59
CA LEU A 382 0.40 -3.26 -16.71
C LEU A 382 -0.59 -3.34 -15.53
N LYS A 383 -1.23 -4.49 -15.31
CA LYS A 383 -2.24 -4.69 -14.26
C LYS A 383 -1.67 -5.45 -13.10
N THR A 384 -1.85 -4.91 -11.90
CA THR A 384 -1.52 -5.55 -10.63
C THR A 384 -2.74 -5.56 -9.73
N THR A 385 -2.72 -6.35 -8.67
CA THR A 385 -3.84 -6.44 -7.72
C THR A 385 -3.91 -5.20 -6.81
N CYS A 386 -2.75 -4.68 -6.40
CA CYS A 386 -2.65 -3.54 -5.49
C CYS A 386 -2.00 -2.34 -6.19
N ASP A 387 -2.52 -1.96 -7.36
CA ASP A 387 -2.06 -0.76 -8.05
C ASP A 387 -2.32 0.52 -7.22
N PHE A 388 -1.80 1.64 -7.68
CA PHE A 388 -1.93 2.90 -6.93
C PHE A 388 -3.33 3.54 -7.04
N GLU A 389 -4.24 3.04 -7.89
CA GLU A 389 -5.65 3.39 -7.82
C GLU A 389 -6.32 2.71 -6.61
N TYR A 390 -6.15 1.40 -6.50
CA TYR A 390 -6.63 0.60 -5.36
C TYR A 390 -6.02 1.07 -4.04
N SER A 391 -4.69 1.09 -3.98
CA SER A 391 -3.96 1.40 -2.75
C SER A 391 -4.08 2.87 -2.34
N GLY A 392 -4.22 3.78 -3.30
CA GLY A 392 -4.45 5.20 -3.05
C GLY A 392 -5.82 5.46 -2.43
N ASN A 393 -6.88 4.80 -2.90
CA ASN A 393 -8.22 4.89 -2.29
C ASN A 393 -8.23 4.31 -0.89
N TYR A 394 -7.62 3.16 -0.73
CA TYR A 394 -7.53 2.48 0.54
C TYR A 394 -6.78 3.30 1.59
N ILE A 395 -5.59 3.81 1.28
CA ILE A 395 -4.82 4.60 2.25
C ILE A 395 -5.47 5.96 2.54
N GLU A 396 -6.13 6.60 1.56
CA GLU A 396 -6.92 7.81 1.78
C GLU A 396 -8.01 7.56 2.82
N THR A 397 -8.70 6.40 2.77
CA THR A 397 -9.70 6.00 3.77
C THR A 397 -9.13 5.91 5.18
N VAL A 398 -7.97 5.27 5.32
CA VAL A 398 -7.24 5.17 6.59
C VAL A 398 -6.91 6.56 7.15
N LEU A 399 -6.39 7.43 6.30
CA LEU A 399 -5.94 8.78 6.66
C LEU A 399 -7.13 9.68 7.06
N VAL A 400 -8.29 9.55 6.43
CA VAL A 400 -9.52 10.26 6.83
C VAL A 400 -9.95 9.84 8.24
N GLY A 401 -9.87 8.55 8.58
CA GLY A 401 -10.10 8.06 9.95
C GLY A 401 -9.13 8.68 10.96
N MET A 402 -7.85 8.81 10.59
CA MET A 402 -6.85 9.45 11.44
C MET A 402 -7.08 10.95 11.62
N ILE A 403 -7.62 11.66 10.62
CA ILE A 403 -8.02 13.07 10.77
C ILE A 403 -9.11 13.18 11.82
N ALA A 404 -10.15 12.33 11.77
CA ALA A 404 -11.22 12.33 12.79
C ALA A 404 -10.67 12.09 14.21
N TYR A 405 -9.68 11.20 14.35
CA TYR A 405 -8.98 10.98 15.61
C TYR A 405 -8.25 12.25 16.10
N ARG A 406 -7.51 12.91 15.21
CA ARG A 406 -6.70 14.10 15.57
C ARG A 406 -7.55 15.29 16.02
N VAL A 407 -8.73 15.45 15.42
CA VAL A 407 -9.66 16.53 15.80
C VAL A 407 -10.64 16.12 16.90
N GLY A 408 -10.67 14.85 17.30
CA GLY A 408 -11.49 14.33 18.40
C GLY A 408 -13.00 14.43 18.19
N ARG A 409 -13.47 14.48 16.93
CA ARG A 409 -14.89 14.59 16.57
C ARG A 409 -15.21 13.91 15.26
N LYS A 410 -16.51 13.66 15.04
CA LYS A 410 -17.02 13.19 13.76
C LYS A 410 -16.83 14.26 12.69
N ILE A 411 -16.34 13.83 11.53
CA ILE A 411 -16.14 14.68 10.35
C ILE A 411 -16.99 14.19 9.17
N GLN A 412 -17.41 15.13 8.32
CA GLN A 412 -17.98 14.85 7.00
C GLN A 412 -16.88 15.05 5.95
N TYR A 413 -16.72 14.10 5.05
CA TYR A 413 -15.66 14.13 4.06
C TYR A 413 -16.25 14.19 2.64
N ASP A 414 -15.76 15.11 1.82
CA ASP A 414 -16.07 15.18 0.39
C ASP A 414 -14.97 14.41 -0.40
N PRO A 415 -15.23 13.17 -0.83
CA PRO A 415 -14.23 12.37 -1.53
C PRO A 415 -13.90 12.92 -2.93
N ALA A 416 -14.80 13.70 -3.54
CA ALA A 416 -14.54 14.30 -4.85
C ALA A 416 -13.50 15.42 -4.74
N LYS A 417 -13.61 16.26 -3.71
CA LYS A 417 -12.67 17.35 -3.46
C LYS A 417 -11.45 16.91 -2.65
N GLY A 418 -11.58 15.90 -1.78
CA GLY A 418 -10.54 15.47 -0.86
C GLY A 418 -10.41 16.39 0.35
N GLU A 419 -11.53 16.88 0.86
CA GLU A 419 -11.58 17.83 1.97
C GLU A 419 -12.64 17.46 3.01
N VAL A 420 -12.42 17.90 4.24
CA VAL A 420 -13.43 17.82 5.31
C VAL A 420 -14.38 19.01 5.19
N VAL A 421 -15.67 18.70 5.09
CA VAL A 421 -16.71 19.70 4.83
C VAL A 421 -16.87 20.66 6.01
N GLY A 422 -16.61 21.95 5.76
CA GLY A 422 -16.87 23.01 6.74
C GLY A 422 -15.98 22.99 7.98
N ASP A 423 -14.85 22.28 7.97
CA ASP A 423 -13.96 22.11 9.12
C ASP A 423 -12.51 22.49 8.78
N THR A 424 -12.15 23.75 9.06
CA THR A 424 -10.80 24.29 8.75
C THR A 424 -9.70 23.61 9.56
N GLU A 425 -9.94 23.23 10.82
CA GLU A 425 -8.97 22.55 11.66
C GLU A 425 -8.67 21.15 11.10
N ALA A 426 -9.72 20.39 10.76
CA ALA A 426 -9.56 19.07 10.16
C ALA A 426 -8.85 19.14 8.79
N ASN A 427 -9.14 20.16 7.99
CA ASN A 427 -8.49 20.38 6.69
C ASN A 427 -7.00 20.71 6.82
N ALA A 428 -6.52 21.22 7.96
CA ALA A 428 -5.10 21.43 8.20
C ALA A 428 -4.32 20.09 8.23
N PHE A 429 -4.99 18.95 8.46
CA PHE A 429 -4.38 17.61 8.46
C PHE A 429 -4.43 16.89 7.10
N ILE A 430 -5.11 17.47 6.09
CA ILE A 430 -5.16 16.90 4.74
C ILE A 430 -3.79 16.89 4.09
N LYS A 431 -2.98 17.93 4.35
CA LYS A 431 -1.67 18.13 3.77
C LYS A 431 -0.63 18.41 4.85
N LYS A 432 0.60 17.92 4.62
CA LYS A 432 1.77 18.23 5.45
C LYS A 432 2.56 19.41 4.89
N LYS A 433 3.31 20.08 5.77
CA LYS A 433 4.37 21.01 5.36
C LYS A 433 5.65 20.22 5.13
N TYR A 434 6.31 20.49 4.02
CA TYR A 434 7.56 19.83 3.66
C TYR A 434 8.72 20.81 3.75
N ARG A 435 9.92 20.29 3.99
CA ARG A 435 11.16 21.08 3.94
C ARG A 435 11.42 21.58 2.51
N ASP A 436 12.11 22.72 2.42
CA ASP A 436 12.56 23.27 1.14
C ASP A 436 13.46 22.27 0.39
N GLY A 437 13.32 22.23 -0.92
CA GLY A 437 14.05 21.29 -1.77
C GLY A 437 13.45 19.88 -1.84
N TRP A 438 12.27 19.64 -1.25
CA TRP A 438 11.56 18.37 -1.29
C TRP A 438 10.14 18.52 -1.87
N PRO A 439 9.99 18.91 -3.14
CA PRO A 439 8.66 19.02 -3.75
C PRO A 439 8.06 17.63 -3.99
N LEU A 440 6.78 17.45 -3.64
CA LEU A 440 6.09 16.17 -3.87
C LEU A 440 6.00 15.82 -5.37
N ASN A 441 5.89 16.83 -6.22
CA ASN A 441 5.69 16.64 -7.66
C ASN A 441 6.99 16.55 -8.47
N GLY A 442 8.14 16.72 -7.92
CA GLY A 442 9.46 16.44 -8.49
C GLY A 442 9.90 17.36 -9.62
#